data_7aab9d95177e3df619b1f3a3050047ce
#
_entry.id   7aab9d95177e3df619b1f3a3050047ce
#
_cell.length_a   1.000
_cell.length_b   1.000
_cell.length_c   1.000
_cell.angle_alpha   90.00
_cell.angle_beta   90.00
_cell.angle_gamma   90.00
#
_symmetry.space_group_name_H-M   'P 1'
#
loop_
_entity.id
_entity.type
_entity.pdbx_description
1 polymer ?
#
loop_
_entity_poly.entity_id
_entity_poly.type
_entity_poly.pdbx_seq_one_letter_code
_entity_poly.pdbx_strand_id
1 'polypeptide(L)'
;VYRFENGVRRENGRLCWNIDALAAEVVNGLKAAHDAGYTPATIGIDTWAVDFVLLDAEGQRIGDAVAYRDERTEGVREALERDYGLTFAEHYARTGIQYQKFNTVYQLMALKQEHPDQLAAAKMFLMVPDYLNYLLCGVAANEYTNASTTALVGADSKDWDDALIAMLGLPRDIFQSIKTAGTVLG
;
A
#
# COMPACT_ATOMS: atom_id res chain seq x y z
N VAL A 1 -27.21 -0.27 5.62
CA VAL A 1 -25.79 -0.51 5.94
C VAL A 1 -25.46 -1.96 5.64
N TYR A 2 -24.46 -2.21 4.82
CA TYR A 2 -23.90 -3.53 4.55
C TYR A 2 -22.65 -3.75 5.45
N ARG A 3 -22.53 -4.93 6.04
CA ARG A 3 -21.39 -5.29 6.92
C ARG A 3 -21.00 -6.74 6.68
N PHE A 4 -19.71 -7.02 6.83
CA PHE A 4 -19.13 -8.37 6.72
C PHE A 4 -17.97 -8.51 7.73
N GLU A 5 -17.61 -9.75 8.01
CA GLU A 5 -16.43 -10.05 8.83
C GLU A 5 -15.15 -9.88 8.00
N ASN A 6 -14.17 -9.20 8.58
CA ASN A 6 -12.86 -9.02 7.98
C ASN A 6 -11.77 -9.30 9.03
N GLY A 7 -10.65 -9.83 8.58
CA GLY A 7 -9.52 -10.14 9.46
C GLY A 7 -8.34 -10.71 8.70
N VAL A 8 -7.26 -10.89 9.42
CA VAL A 8 -6.05 -11.53 8.89
C VAL A 8 -6.11 -13.04 9.08
N ARG A 9 -5.46 -13.77 8.18
CA ARG A 9 -5.26 -15.21 8.26
C ARG A 9 -3.79 -15.54 8.01
N ARG A 10 -3.35 -16.75 8.44
CA ARG A 10 -2.00 -17.21 8.14
C ARG A 10 -1.99 -17.87 6.75
N GLU A 11 -1.13 -17.34 5.89
CA GLU A 11 -0.84 -17.89 4.56
C GLU A 11 0.68 -17.90 4.36
N ASN A 12 1.22 -19.00 3.88
CA ASN A 12 2.67 -19.16 3.63
C ASN A 12 3.56 -18.72 4.80
N GLY A 13 3.09 -18.91 6.04
CA GLY A 13 3.81 -18.54 7.26
C GLY A 13 3.64 -17.07 7.67
N ARG A 14 2.95 -16.22 6.89
CA ARG A 14 2.72 -14.80 7.14
C ARG A 14 1.28 -14.51 7.57
N LEU A 15 1.07 -13.39 8.23
CA LEU A 15 -0.26 -12.85 8.46
C LEU A 15 -0.68 -12.04 7.23
N CYS A 16 -1.73 -12.47 6.54
CA CYS A 16 -2.18 -11.87 5.29
C CYS A 16 -3.65 -11.45 5.35
N TRP A 17 -3.99 -10.40 4.60
CA TRP A 17 -5.36 -10.04 4.32
C TRP A 17 -5.92 -10.93 3.20
N ASN A 18 -7.17 -11.38 3.33
CA ASN A 18 -7.89 -11.96 2.21
C ASN A 18 -8.39 -10.84 1.30
N ILE A 19 -7.47 -10.26 0.52
CA ILE A 19 -7.75 -9.07 -0.28
C ILE A 19 -8.79 -9.32 -1.37
N ASP A 20 -8.86 -10.55 -1.90
CA ASP A 20 -9.82 -10.93 -2.94
C ASP A 20 -11.23 -11.02 -2.35
N ALA A 21 -11.39 -11.59 -1.16
CA ALA A 21 -12.66 -11.58 -0.46
C ALA A 21 -13.09 -10.16 -0.09
N LEU A 22 -12.16 -9.32 0.35
CA LEU A 22 -12.44 -7.92 0.64
C LEU A 22 -12.96 -7.18 -0.59
N ALA A 23 -12.32 -7.35 -1.75
CA ALA A 23 -12.77 -6.78 -3.02
C ALA A 23 -14.17 -7.27 -3.43
N ALA A 24 -14.43 -8.57 -3.25
CA ALA A 24 -15.74 -9.15 -3.51
C ALA A 24 -16.82 -8.53 -2.60
N GLU A 25 -16.51 -8.29 -1.32
CA GLU A 25 -17.45 -7.68 -0.37
C GLU A 25 -17.74 -6.21 -0.67
N VAL A 26 -16.77 -5.46 -1.25
CA VAL A 26 -17.03 -4.12 -1.78
C VAL A 26 -18.11 -4.18 -2.87
N VAL A 27 -17.97 -5.09 -3.83
CA VAL A 27 -18.96 -5.29 -4.90
C VAL A 27 -20.32 -5.73 -4.35
N ASN A 28 -20.33 -6.65 -3.38
CA ASN A 28 -21.56 -7.11 -2.72
C ASN A 28 -22.26 -5.95 -1.99
N GLY A 29 -21.51 -5.07 -1.33
CA GLY A 29 -22.06 -3.88 -0.70
C GLY A 29 -22.71 -2.91 -1.69
N LEU A 30 -22.09 -2.71 -2.87
CA LEU A 30 -22.66 -1.88 -3.94
C LEU A 30 -23.94 -2.50 -4.51
N LYS A 31 -23.98 -3.82 -4.73
CA LYS A 31 -25.18 -4.55 -5.14
C LYS A 31 -26.30 -4.42 -4.11
N ALA A 32 -25.99 -4.59 -2.83
CA ALA A 32 -26.97 -4.45 -1.76
C ALA A 32 -27.55 -3.03 -1.69
N ALA A 33 -26.75 -2.00 -1.96
CA ALA A 33 -27.24 -0.63 -2.05
C ALA A 33 -28.21 -0.45 -3.23
N HIS A 34 -27.85 -0.98 -4.41
CA HIS A 34 -28.71 -0.96 -5.59
C HIS A 34 -30.05 -1.68 -5.34
N ASP A 35 -30.02 -2.87 -4.77
CA ASP A 35 -31.20 -3.68 -4.47
C ASP A 35 -32.12 -3.01 -3.45
N ALA A 36 -31.57 -2.16 -2.59
CA ALA A 36 -32.30 -1.30 -1.65
C ALA A 36 -32.85 0.00 -2.30
N GLY A 37 -32.69 0.16 -3.62
CA GLY A 37 -33.20 1.31 -4.38
C GLY A 37 -32.29 2.55 -4.36
N TYR A 38 -31.03 2.41 -3.95
CA TYR A 38 -30.06 3.51 -3.98
C TYR A 38 -29.20 3.45 -5.23
N THR A 39 -29.01 4.60 -5.88
CA THR A 39 -28.05 4.76 -6.99
C THR A 39 -27.02 5.82 -6.59
N PRO A 40 -25.86 5.41 -6.07
CA PRO A 40 -24.85 6.37 -5.66
C PRO A 40 -24.30 7.14 -6.87
N ALA A 41 -24.13 8.46 -6.71
CA ALA A 41 -23.50 9.30 -7.73
C ALA A 41 -21.97 9.26 -7.64
N THR A 42 -21.43 8.95 -6.47
CA THR A 42 -20.00 8.85 -6.22
C THR A 42 -19.72 7.73 -5.21
N ILE A 43 -18.50 7.19 -5.27
CA ILE A 43 -17.99 6.21 -4.33
C ILE A 43 -16.67 6.74 -3.78
N GLY A 44 -16.49 6.67 -2.48
CA GLY A 44 -15.21 6.90 -1.81
C GLY A 44 -14.84 5.69 -0.99
N ILE A 45 -13.55 5.36 -0.95
CA ILE A 45 -13.02 4.23 -0.19
C ILE A 45 -12.09 4.75 0.91
N ASP A 46 -12.35 4.31 2.14
CA ASP A 46 -11.48 4.48 3.29
C ASP A 46 -11.27 3.12 3.95
N THR A 47 -10.01 2.80 4.29
CA THR A 47 -9.64 1.53 4.92
C THR A 47 -8.64 1.77 6.06
N TRP A 48 -7.52 1.10 6.02
CA TRP A 48 -6.37 1.31 6.92
C TRP A 48 -5.14 1.66 6.09
N ALA A 49 -4.13 2.19 6.74
CA ALA A 49 -2.89 2.63 6.11
C ALA A 49 -1.83 1.52 6.06
N VAL A 50 -0.69 1.84 5.48
CA VAL A 50 0.61 1.13 5.43
C VAL A 50 0.64 -0.17 4.63
N ASP A 51 -0.46 -0.87 4.45
CA ASP A 51 -0.50 -2.11 3.67
C ASP A 51 -0.74 -1.85 2.20
N PHE A 52 -0.18 -2.71 1.36
CA PHE A 52 -0.15 -2.54 -0.07
C PHE A 52 -0.28 -3.88 -0.80
N VAL A 53 -0.50 -3.79 -2.10
CA VAL A 53 -0.38 -4.88 -3.06
C VAL A 53 0.59 -4.47 -4.17
N LEU A 54 1.22 -5.48 -4.78
CA LEU A 54 2.00 -5.33 -6.01
C LEU A 54 1.24 -5.99 -7.16
N LEU A 55 1.24 -5.33 -8.32
CA LEU A 55 0.64 -5.85 -9.53
C LEU A 55 1.69 -5.94 -10.64
N ASP A 56 1.52 -6.93 -11.52
CA ASP A 56 2.30 -7.08 -12.76
C ASP A 56 1.80 -6.16 -13.88
N ALA A 57 2.34 -6.34 -15.09
CA ALA A 57 1.97 -5.56 -16.26
C ALA A 57 0.54 -5.81 -16.74
N GLU A 58 0.00 -6.97 -16.43
CA GLU A 58 -1.37 -7.41 -16.76
C GLU A 58 -2.38 -6.99 -15.67
N GLY A 59 -1.91 -6.32 -14.59
CA GLY A 59 -2.72 -5.92 -13.45
C GLY A 59 -3.05 -7.05 -12.50
N GLN A 60 -2.36 -8.19 -12.61
CA GLN A 60 -2.54 -9.32 -11.70
C GLN A 60 -1.71 -9.12 -10.43
N ARG A 61 -2.26 -9.53 -9.29
CA ARG A 61 -1.58 -9.40 -8.01
C ARG A 61 -0.37 -10.36 -7.91
N ILE A 62 0.76 -9.80 -7.46
CA ILE A 62 1.98 -10.54 -7.17
C ILE A 62 2.07 -10.78 -5.67
N GLY A 63 2.18 -12.04 -5.27
CA GLY A 63 2.32 -12.42 -3.86
C GLY A 63 1.08 -12.14 -3.01
N ASP A 64 1.27 -12.27 -1.70
CA ASP A 64 0.22 -12.09 -0.70
C ASP A 64 0.14 -10.63 -0.22
N ALA A 65 -1.07 -10.17 0.14
CA ALA A 65 -1.27 -8.90 0.82
C ALA A 65 -0.93 -9.07 2.31
N VAL A 66 0.36 -9.00 2.65
CA VAL A 66 0.84 -9.21 4.03
C VAL A 66 0.39 -8.06 4.91
N ALA A 67 -0.20 -8.39 6.07
CA ALA A 67 -0.75 -7.40 6.97
C ALA A 67 0.32 -6.74 7.84
N TYR A 68 0.11 -5.48 8.19
CA TYR A 68 1.01 -4.67 9.03
C TYR A 68 1.28 -5.26 10.44
N ARG A 69 0.46 -6.23 10.84
CA ARG A 69 0.63 -6.96 12.12
C ARG A 69 1.59 -8.15 12.01
N ASP A 70 2.09 -8.44 10.80
CA ASP A 70 3.11 -9.46 10.59
C ASP A 70 4.46 -9.01 11.16
N GLU A 71 5.26 -9.96 11.62
CA GLU A 71 6.54 -9.71 12.27
C GLU A 71 7.72 -9.56 11.27
N ARG A 72 7.46 -9.65 9.96
CA ARG A 72 8.52 -9.60 8.91
C ARG A 72 9.40 -8.36 8.96
N THR A 73 8.93 -7.29 9.59
CA THR A 73 9.65 -6.01 9.67
C THR A 73 10.55 -5.88 10.91
N GLU A 74 10.63 -6.91 11.74
CA GLU A 74 11.51 -6.92 12.91
C GLU A 74 12.98 -6.74 12.49
N GLY A 75 13.68 -5.78 13.12
CA GLY A 75 15.07 -5.48 12.82
C GLY A 75 15.35 -4.74 11.51
N VAL A 76 14.34 -4.49 10.67
CA VAL A 76 14.55 -3.84 9.37
C VAL A 76 15.02 -2.39 9.53
N ARG A 77 14.52 -1.65 10.53
CA ARG A 77 14.95 -0.28 10.76
C ARG A 77 16.46 -0.20 11.05
N GLU A 78 16.95 -1.07 11.90
CA GLU A 78 18.38 -1.16 12.26
C GLU A 78 19.22 -1.58 11.05
N ALA A 79 18.67 -2.43 10.19
CA ALA A 79 19.28 -2.79 8.92
C ALA A 79 19.37 -1.59 7.96
N LEU A 80 18.36 -0.72 7.89
CA LEU A 80 18.42 0.49 7.07
C LEU A 80 19.55 1.44 7.50
N GLU A 81 19.73 1.62 8.80
CA GLU A 81 20.82 2.45 9.33
C GLU A 81 22.19 1.83 9.05
N ARG A 82 22.34 0.53 9.28
CA ARG A 82 23.60 -0.20 9.08
C ARG A 82 24.01 -0.31 7.62
N ASP A 83 23.08 -0.66 6.73
CA ASP A 83 23.38 -1.08 5.36
C ASP A 83 23.24 0.07 4.36
N TYR A 84 22.43 1.08 4.66
CA TYR A 84 22.13 2.22 3.79
C TYR A 84 22.51 3.56 4.41
N GLY A 85 22.94 3.60 5.68
CA GLY A 85 23.27 4.82 6.39
C GLY A 85 22.06 5.70 6.73
N LEU A 86 20.83 5.21 6.55
CA LEU A 86 19.61 5.97 6.79
C LEU A 86 19.28 5.99 8.28
N THR A 87 19.71 7.05 8.97
CA THR A 87 19.38 7.24 10.39
C THR A 87 17.89 7.58 10.57
N PHE A 88 17.37 7.32 11.77
CA PHE A 88 15.99 7.74 12.09
C PHE A 88 15.80 9.27 11.93
N ALA A 89 16.76 10.06 12.41
CA ALA A 89 16.67 11.52 12.33
C ALA A 89 16.60 12.03 10.88
N GLU A 90 17.42 11.45 9.99
CA GLU A 90 17.39 11.78 8.57
C GLU A 90 16.08 11.35 7.92
N HIS A 91 15.63 10.11 8.16
CA HIS A 91 14.38 9.60 7.62
C HIS A 91 13.18 10.46 8.07
N TYR A 92 13.14 10.81 9.37
CA TYR A 92 12.09 11.69 9.90
C TYR A 92 12.17 13.10 9.29
N ALA A 93 13.36 13.68 9.16
CA ALA A 93 13.53 15.00 8.55
C ALA A 93 13.05 15.05 7.09
N ARG A 94 13.23 13.97 6.33
CA ARG A 94 12.78 13.86 4.93
C ARG A 94 11.27 13.69 4.80
N THR A 95 10.67 12.84 5.63
CA THR A 95 9.29 12.38 5.43
C THR A 95 8.29 12.95 6.44
N GLY A 96 8.76 13.46 7.58
CA GLY A 96 7.90 13.89 8.68
C GLY A 96 7.18 12.74 9.40
N ILE A 97 7.48 11.49 9.06
CA ILE A 97 6.76 10.32 9.58
C ILE A 97 7.53 9.70 10.74
N GLN A 98 6.87 9.62 11.89
CA GLN A 98 7.41 8.94 13.06
C GLN A 98 7.58 7.44 12.77
N TYR A 99 8.68 6.87 13.26
CA TYR A 99 8.92 5.44 13.17
C TYR A 99 7.79 4.62 13.79
N GLN A 100 7.26 3.73 12.98
CA GLN A 100 6.45 2.61 13.39
C GLN A 100 6.96 1.38 12.62
N LYS A 101 7.19 0.27 13.29
CA LYS A 101 7.77 -0.93 12.66
C LYS A 101 6.98 -1.41 11.44
N PHE A 102 5.72 -1.04 11.33
CA PHE A 102 4.81 -1.40 10.25
C PHE A 102 4.74 -0.38 9.10
N ASN A 103 5.46 0.76 9.13
CA ASN A 103 5.46 1.65 7.97
C ASN A 103 5.90 0.89 6.71
N THR A 104 5.31 1.27 5.58
CA THR A 104 5.43 0.53 4.31
C THR A 104 6.87 0.37 3.85
N VAL A 105 7.73 1.35 4.08
CA VAL A 105 9.15 1.27 3.76
C VAL A 105 9.80 0.02 4.36
N TYR A 106 9.52 -0.28 5.62
CA TYR A 106 10.09 -1.48 6.28
C TYR A 106 9.48 -2.77 5.71
N GLN A 107 8.21 -2.75 5.36
CA GLN A 107 7.55 -3.88 4.70
C GLN A 107 8.14 -4.15 3.31
N LEU A 108 8.41 -3.09 2.51
CA LEU A 108 9.06 -3.21 1.20
C LEU A 108 10.49 -3.70 1.31
N MET A 109 11.24 -3.26 2.33
CA MET A 109 12.60 -3.72 2.54
C MET A 109 12.65 -5.17 3.01
N ALA A 110 11.71 -5.62 3.84
CA ALA A 110 11.55 -7.03 4.19
C ALA A 110 11.22 -7.86 2.93
N LEU A 111 10.29 -7.40 2.10
CA LEU A 111 9.94 -8.05 0.83
C LEU A 111 11.14 -8.11 -0.11
N LYS A 112 11.91 -7.03 -0.25
CA LYS A 112 13.12 -6.98 -1.07
C LYS A 112 14.15 -8.03 -0.64
N GLN A 113 14.26 -8.28 0.66
CA GLN A 113 15.19 -9.27 1.20
C GLN A 113 14.68 -10.70 1.02
N GLU A 114 13.38 -10.93 1.24
CA GLU A 114 12.80 -12.28 1.23
C GLU A 114 12.38 -12.74 -0.16
N HIS A 115 11.83 -11.83 -0.97
CA HIS A 115 11.24 -12.11 -2.28
C HIS A 115 11.62 -11.03 -3.30
N PRO A 116 12.92 -10.84 -3.62
CA PRO A 116 13.37 -9.82 -4.57
C PRO A 116 12.78 -10.02 -5.97
N ASP A 117 12.44 -11.24 -6.34
CA ASP A 117 11.76 -11.61 -7.58
C ASP A 117 10.36 -10.99 -7.70
N GLN A 118 9.59 -10.95 -6.63
CA GLN A 118 8.27 -10.30 -6.60
C GLN A 118 8.40 -8.80 -6.85
N LEU A 119 9.38 -8.16 -6.20
CA LEU A 119 9.61 -6.72 -6.38
C LEU A 119 10.11 -6.40 -7.79
N ALA A 120 10.94 -7.26 -8.38
CA ALA A 120 11.44 -7.11 -9.75
C ALA A 120 10.34 -7.30 -10.81
N ALA A 121 9.38 -8.19 -10.56
CA ALA A 121 8.23 -8.42 -11.44
C ALA A 121 7.17 -7.31 -11.36
N ALA A 122 7.12 -6.56 -10.26
CA ALA A 122 6.11 -5.54 -10.04
C ALA A 122 6.17 -4.40 -11.07
N LYS A 123 4.99 -3.92 -11.47
CA LYS A 123 4.79 -2.75 -12.32
C LYS A 123 3.92 -1.69 -11.66
N MET A 124 3.14 -2.08 -10.65
CA MET A 124 2.32 -1.16 -9.88
C MET A 124 2.41 -1.49 -8.40
N PHE A 125 2.58 -0.45 -7.60
CA PHE A 125 2.44 -0.46 -6.15
C PHE A 125 1.19 0.34 -5.81
N LEU A 126 0.23 -0.28 -5.14
CA LEU A 126 -1.00 0.37 -4.70
C LEU A 126 -1.24 0.10 -3.21
N MET A 127 -1.54 1.15 -2.45
CA MET A 127 -2.05 0.99 -1.10
C MET A 127 -3.41 0.28 -1.14
N VAL A 128 -3.81 -0.37 -0.06
CA VAL A 128 -5.06 -1.17 -0.07
C VAL A 128 -6.29 -0.40 -0.55
N PRO A 129 -6.58 0.85 -0.07
CA PRO A 129 -7.73 1.59 -0.58
C PRO A 129 -7.58 1.98 -2.04
N ASP A 130 -6.36 2.27 -2.50
CA ASP A 130 -6.07 2.61 -3.89
C ASP A 130 -6.24 1.40 -4.81
N TYR A 131 -5.86 0.21 -4.34
CA TYR A 131 -6.12 -1.04 -5.05
C TYR A 131 -7.61 -1.31 -5.21
N LEU A 132 -8.41 -1.09 -4.16
CA LEU A 132 -9.87 -1.25 -4.25
C LEU A 132 -10.49 -0.23 -5.22
N ASN A 133 -10.00 1.03 -5.23
CA ASN A 133 -10.39 2.02 -6.24
C ASN A 133 -10.00 1.56 -7.65
N TYR A 134 -8.77 1.07 -7.83
CA TYR A 134 -8.30 0.54 -9.11
C TYR A 134 -9.18 -0.59 -9.65
N LEU A 135 -9.63 -1.50 -8.79
CA LEU A 135 -10.56 -2.58 -9.18
C LEU A 135 -11.93 -2.06 -9.64
N LEU A 136 -12.36 -0.90 -9.15
CA LEU A 136 -13.66 -0.31 -9.53
C LEU A 136 -13.59 0.54 -10.79
N CYS A 137 -12.50 1.30 -11.00
CA CYS A 137 -12.42 2.29 -12.09
C CYS A 137 -11.28 2.05 -13.10
N GLY A 138 -10.35 1.12 -12.82
CA GLY A 138 -9.22 0.82 -13.71
C GLY A 138 -8.09 1.86 -13.69
N VAL A 139 -8.16 2.88 -12.83
CA VAL A 139 -7.15 3.95 -12.75
C VAL A 139 -6.23 3.70 -11.56
N ALA A 140 -4.94 3.48 -11.85
CA ALA A 140 -3.91 3.28 -10.83
C ALA A 140 -3.33 4.62 -10.36
N ALA A 141 -3.54 4.93 -9.09
CA ALA A 141 -2.99 6.11 -8.42
C ALA A 141 -2.85 5.80 -6.93
N ASN A 142 -2.02 6.57 -6.20
CA ASN A 142 -1.98 6.51 -4.74
C ASN A 142 -2.54 7.81 -4.14
N GLU A 143 -3.37 7.69 -3.11
CA GLU A 143 -3.91 8.86 -2.40
C GLU A 143 -2.87 9.38 -1.41
N TYR A 144 -2.68 10.70 -1.37
CA TYR A 144 -1.60 11.37 -0.62
C TYR A 144 -1.57 11.03 0.86
N THR A 145 -2.70 11.10 1.56
CA THR A 145 -2.73 10.91 3.02
C THR A 145 -2.35 9.49 3.41
N ASN A 146 -2.75 8.52 2.58
CA ASN A 146 -2.35 7.12 2.75
C ASN A 146 -0.89 6.90 2.29
N ALA A 147 -0.50 7.43 1.13
CA ALA A 147 0.88 7.34 0.63
C ALA A 147 1.91 7.93 1.61
N SER A 148 1.57 8.99 2.36
CA SER A 148 2.46 9.56 3.37
C SER A 148 2.86 8.53 4.44
N THR A 149 1.97 7.60 4.79
CA THR A 149 2.23 6.56 5.80
C THR A 149 3.26 5.52 5.36
N THR A 150 3.62 5.54 4.08
CA THR A 150 4.70 4.68 3.55
C THR A 150 6.07 5.06 4.12
N ALA A 151 6.24 6.28 4.61
CA ALA A 151 7.51 6.91 4.94
C ALA A 151 8.49 6.95 3.74
N LEU A 152 7.93 7.10 2.52
CA LEU A 152 8.65 7.27 1.25
C LEU A 152 8.23 8.54 0.51
N VAL A 153 7.31 9.33 1.08
CA VAL A 153 6.83 10.61 0.53
C VAL A 153 7.56 11.74 1.24
N GLY A 154 8.10 12.69 0.47
CA GLY A 154 8.78 13.86 1.02
C GLY A 154 7.78 14.82 1.68
N ALA A 155 8.11 15.28 2.89
CA ALA A 155 7.25 16.17 3.68
C ALA A 155 6.95 17.50 2.95
N ASP A 156 7.95 18.07 2.28
CA ASP A 156 7.83 19.34 1.58
C ASP A 156 7.27 19.15 0.16
N SER A 157 7.78 18.14 -0.58
CA SER A 157 7.37 17.90 -1.97
C SER A 157 5.95 17.37 -2.09
N LYS A 158 5.47 16.66 -1.08
CA LYS A 158 4.20 15.92 -1.08
C LYS A 158 4.10 14.90 -2.22
N ASP A 159 5.25 14.45 -2.71
CA ASP A 159 5.40 13.43 -3.73
C ASP A 159 6.45 12.42 -3.28
N TRP A 160 6.58 11.33 -4.03
CA TRP A 160 7.58 10.30 -3.76
C TRP A 160 8.99 10.91 -3.62
N ASP A 161 9.72 10.54 -2.58
CA ASP A 161 11.12 10.93 -2.40
C ASP A 161 12.01 10.02 -3.25
N ASP A 162 12.24 10.43 -4.50
CA ASP A 162 13.01 9.67 -5.49
C ASP A 162 14.43 9.35 -4.99
N ALA A 163 15.05 10.26 -4.25
CA ALA A 163 16.39 10.05 -3.71
C ALA A 163 16.40 9.00 -2.60
N LEU A 164 15.37 8.99 -1.76
CA LEU A 164 15.19 7.96 -0.73
C LEU A 164 14.90 6.58 -1.35
N ILE A 165 14.00 6.53 -2.33
CA ILE A 165 13.66 5.32 -3.08
C ILE A 165 14.91 4.74 -3.75
N ALA A 166 15.71 5.59 -4.40
CA ALA A 166 16.95 5.19 -5.04
C ALA A 166 18.01 4.72 -4.01
N MET A 167 18.15 5.43 -2.89
CA MET A 167 19.04 5.05 -1.79
C MET A 167 18.74 3.63 -1.29
N LEU A 168 17.46 3.31 -1.13
CA LEU A 168 17.00 1.99 -0.68
C LEU A 168 17.02 0.93 -1.79
N GLY A 169 17.34 1.32 -3.04
CA GLY A 169 17.35 0.43 -4.19
C GLY A 169 15.99 -0.19 -4.46
N LEU A 170 14.93 0.58 -4.26
CA LEU A 170 13.56 0.21 -4.62
C LEU A 170 13.28 0.65 -6.07
N PRO A 171 12.49 -0.12 -6.85
CA PRO A 171 12.18 0.24 -8.22
C PRO A 171 11.22 1.44 -8.25
N ARG A 172 11.71 2.61 -8.73
CA ARG A 172 10.90 3.84 -8.77
C ARG A 172 9.63 3.70 -9.62
N ASP A 173 9.73 2.94 -10.70
CA ASP A 173 8.69 2.82 -11.72
C ASP A 173 7.39 2.14 -11.23
N ILE A 174 7.44 1.44 -10.11
CA ILE A 174 6.24 0.81 -9.55
C ILE A 174 5.34 1.79 -8.80
N PHE A 175 5.88 2.92 -8.34
CA PHE A 175 5.16 3.90 -7.53
C PHE A 175 4.34 4.82 -8.44
N GLN A 176 3.02 4.65 -8.38
CA GLN A 176 2.06 5.41 -9.18
C GLN A 176 1.99 6.88 -8.75
N SER A 177 1.40 7.72 -9.59
CA SER A 177 1.22 9.15 -9.27
C SER A 177 0.41 9.34 -7.99
N ILE A 178 0.83 10.31 -7.18
CA ILE A 178 0.10 10.69 -5.98
C ILE A 178 -1.04 11.65 -6.36
N LYS A 179 -2.23 11.41 -5.82
CA LYS A 179 -3.42 12.25 -5.95
C LYS A 179 -3.84 12.76 -4.59
N THR A 180 -4.39 13.95 -4.56
CA THR A 180 -4.98 14.52 -3.33
C THR A 180 -6.38 13.97 -3.10
N ALA A 181 -6.80 13.94 -1.83
CA ALA A 181 -8.17 13.58 -1.47
C ALA A 181 -9.20 14.42 -2.24
N GLY A 182 -10.29 13.79 -2.67
CA GLY A 182 -11.31 14.42 -3.49
C GLY A 182 -11.04 14.43 -4.99
N THR A 183 -9.90 13.93 -5.46
CA THR A 183 -9.65 13.73 -6.89
C THR A 183 -10.57 12.65 -7.43
N VAL A 184 -11.26 12.95 -8.53
CA VAL A 184 -12.07 11.96 -9.26
C VAL A 184 -11.13 11.12 -10.12
N LEU A 185 -11.20 9.81 -9.97
CA LEU A 185 -10.35 8.85 -10.69
C LEU A 185 -11.05 8.27 -11.93
N GLY A 186 -12.37 8.12 -11.89
CA GLY A 186 -13.14 7.55 -12.98
C GLY A 186 -14.66 7.68 -12.77
#